data_f9aae2f0fd63d490429e2414774002ed
#
_entry.id   f9aae2f0fd63d490429e2414774002ed
#
_cell.length_a   1.000
_cell.length_b   1.000
_cell.length_c   1.000
_cell.angle_alpha   90.00
_cell.angle_beta   90.00
_cell.angle_gamma   90.00
#
_symmetry.space_group_name_H-M   'P 1'
#
loop_
_entity.id
_entity.type
_entity.pdbx_description
1 polymer ?
#
loop_
_entity_poly.entity_id
_entity_poly.type
_entity_poly.pdbx_seq_one_letter_code
_entity_poly.pdbx_strand_id
1 'polypeptide(L)'
;MARASLLVRPPETRQRFAGAAAIAGIGETRYYKHGKSPDPEFVLALKAILAAAEDAGIDVGEIDGFASYSNDRNDPSRIAAALGVRELRFANMHWGGGGGGACAAVANAAAAIACGFAECVVVFRGLAQGQFRRYGTAAAEPTVSGEAAYLSPYGVLSPAQKYAMRATRFMHEHSVRHDALRAIAMASYHHAQSNPRAIKYGQPLDQLTYDASRWIVEPVNRLFDCCQENDGAAALLLVRGERARDLRQPPVY
;
A
#
# COMPACT_ATOMS: atom_id res chain seq x y z
N MET A 1 -13.10 -32.53 -15.11
CA MET A 1 -11.78 -31.95 -14.76
C MET A 1 -11.72 -31.82 -13.24
N ALA A 2 -10.87 -32.59 -12.57
CA ALA A 2 -10.71 -32.54 -11.13
C ALA A 2 -10.13 -31.17 -10.76
N ARG A 3 -10.81 -30.40 -9.89
CA ARG A 3 -10.24 -29.21 -9.26
C ARG A 3 -9.02 -29.65 -8.48
N ALA A 4 -7.83 -29.17 -8.86
CA ALA A 4 -6.65 -29.29 -8.04
C ALA A 4 -6.99 -28.75 -6.65
N SER A 5 -7.00 -29.58 -5.64
CA SER A 5 -7.17 -29.16 -4.26
C SER A 5 -6.00 -28.24 -3.96
N LEU A 6 -6.26 -26.96 -3.75
CA LEU A 6 -5.31 -26.07 -3.11
C LEU A 6 -4.84 -26.79 -1.85
N LEU A 7 -3.54 -27.06 -1.75
CA LEU A 7 -2.92 -27.65 -0.56
C LEU A 7 -3.24 -26.78 0.66
N VAL A 8 -4.35 -27.07 1.29
CA VAL A 8 -4.73 -26.43 2.56
C VAL A 8 -3.79 -27.01 3.61
N ARG A 9 -2.88 -26.18 4.13
CA ARG A 9 -2.00 -26.60 5.22
C ARG A 9 -2.85 -27.13 6.39
N PRO A 10 -2.39 -28.22 7.05
CA PRO A 10 -3.09 -28.75 8.21
C PRO A 10 -3.37 -27.66 9.26
N PRO A 11 -4.50 -27.72 9.98
CA PRO A 11 -4.86 -26.74 11.00
C PRO A 11 -3.77 -26.48 12.04
N GLU A 12 -3.06 -27.51 12.44
CA GLU A 12 -1.95 -27.45 13.41
C GLU A 12 -0.79 -26.55 12.97
N THR A 13 -0.53 -26.47 11.66
CA THR A 13 0.53 -25.60 11.13
C THR A 13 0.09 -24.13 11.09
N ARG A 14 -1.20 -23.85 10.99
CA ARG A 14 -1.75 -22.49 11.05
C ARG A 14 -1.72 -21.92 12.47
N GLN A 15 -1.92 -22.74 13.49
CA GLN A 15 -1.92 -22.32 14.90
C GLN A 15 -0.55 -21.86 15.39
N ARG A 16 0.55 -22.35 14.81
CA ARG A 16 1.91 -21.96 15.21
C ARG A 16 2.24 -20.48 14.97
N PHE A 17 1.56 -19.82 14.03
CA PHE A 17 1.76 -18.40 13.72
C PHE A 17 0.67 -17.50 14.31
N ALA A 18 -0.42 -18.07 14.77
CA ALA A 18 -1.50 -17.29 15.38
C ALA A 18 -1.00 -16.63 16.66
N GLY A 19 -1.09 -15.30 16.73
CA GLY A 19 -0.65 -14.54 17.88
C GLY A 19 0.88 -14.42 18.07
N ALA A 20 1.70 -14.93 17.13
CA ALA A 20 3.15 -14.83 17.22
C ALA A 20 3.67 -13.40 17.05
N ALA A 21 2.95 -12.60 16.28
CA ALA A 21 3.21 -11.17 16.09
C ALA A 21 1.91 -10.40 16.20
N ALA A 22 2.00 -9.12 16.55
CA ALA A 22 0.88 -8.20 16.57
C ALA A 22 1.29 -6.81 16.10
N ILE A 23 0.36 -6.11 15.47
CA ILE A 23 0.49 -4.67 15.21
C ILE A 23 0.25 -3.95 16.53
N ALA A 24 1.22 -3.16 16.96
CA ALA A 24 1.24 -2.45 18.22
C ALA A 24 1.17 -0.92 18.08
N GLY A 25 1.42 -0.40 16.88
CA GLY A 25 1.33 1.03 16.61
C GLY A 25 1.15 1.32 15.14
N ILE A 26 0.54 2.46 14.87
CA ILE A 26 0.31 2.98 13.53
C ILE A 26 0.78 4.43 13.43
N GLY A 27 1.28 4.81 12.26
CA GLY A 27 1.69 6.18 12.00
C GLY A 27 1.38 6.58 10.58
N GLU A 28 0.95 7.84 10.41
CA GLU A 28 0.74 8.41 9.08
C GLU A 28 1.13 9.89 9.08
N THR A 29 1.53 10.38 7.92
CA THR A 29 1.73 11.81 7.72
C THR A 29 0.43 12.47 7.25
N ARG A 30 0.42 13.79 7.25
CA ARG A 30 -0.56 14.50 6.45
C ARG A 30 -0.40 14.09 4.99
N TYR A 31 -1.53 13.94 4.28
CA TYR A 31 -1.55 13.66 2.85
C TYR A 31 -1.69 14.96 2.05
N TYR A 32 -0.96 15.05 0.96
CA TYR A 32 -0.94 16.20 0.06
C TYR A 32 -1.33 15.76 -1.34
N LYS A 33 -1.90 16.69 -2.12
CA LYS A 33 -2.06 16.47 -3.56
C LYS A 33 -0.69 16.25 -4.19
N HIS A 34 -0.65 15.50 -5.27
CA HIS A 34 0.55 15.21 -6.06
C HIS A 34 1.47 16.45 -6.20
N GLY A 35 2.72 16.32 -5.79
CA GLY A 35 3.74 17.36 -5.87
C GLY A 35 3.55 18.56 -4.95
N LYS A 36 2.72 18.44 -3.92
CA LYS A 36 2.46 19.51 -2.94
C LYS A 36 3.01 19.22 -1.54
N SER A 37 3.68 18.10 -1.34
CA SER A 37 4.38 17.85 -0.08
C SER A 37 5.54 18.84 0.11
N PRO A 38 5.64 19.49 1.28
CA PRO A 38 6.81 20.31 1.61
C PRO A 38 8.05 19.47 1.94
N ASP A 39 7.84 18.19 2.27
CA ASP A 39 8.89 17.28 2.68
C ASP A 39 9.31 16.36 1.53
N PRO A 40 10.60 16.00 1.45
CA PRO A 40 11.06 14.89 0.60
C PRO A 40 10.41 13.56 1.00
N GLU A 41 10.29 12.63 0.04
CA GLU A 41 9.71 11.30 0.25
C GLU A 41 10.35 10.56 1.43
N PHE A 42 11.67 10.63 1.54
CA PHE A 42 12.42 10.03 2.63
C PHE A 42 12.01 10.59 4.00
N VAL A 43 11.83 11.91 4.11
CA VAL A 43 11.39 12.56 5.36
C VAL A 43 9.95 12.17 5.72
N LEU A 44 9.08 12.04 4.72
CA LEU A 44 7.72 11.53 4.95
C LEU A 44 7.74 10.12 5.55
N ALA A 45 8.58 9.22 4.99
CA ALA A 45 8.75 7.88 5.55
C ALA A 45 9.22 7.91 7.01
N LEU A 46 10.26 8.71 7.33
CA LEU A 46 10.75 8.87 8.70
C LEU A 46 9.67 9.39 9.64
N LYS A 47 8.89 10.39 9.25
CA LYS A 47 7.80 10.95 10.06
C LYS A 47 6.72 9.90 10.37
N ALA A 48 6.35 9.07 9.40
CA ALA A 48 5.37 8.01 9.62
C ALA A 48 5.90 6.93 10.56
N ILE A 49 7.18 6.56 10.44
CA ILE A 49 7.83 5.58 11.32
C ILE A 49 7.92 6.10 12.76
N LEU A 50 8.33 7.36 12.94
CA LEU A 50 8.37 8.00 14.25
C LEU A 50 6.97 8.05 14.90
N ALA A 51 5.96 8.39 14.13
CA ALA A 51 4.57 8.41 14.62
C ALA A 51 4.10 7.00 15.03
N ALA A 52 4.45 5.95 14.29
CA ALA A 52 4.09 4.58 14.64
C ALA A 52 4.81 4.11 15.93
N ALA A 53 6.07 4.48 16.11
CA ALA A 53 6.83 4.19 17.32
C ALA A 53 6.25 4.92 18.54
N GLU A 54 5.90 6.21 18.38
CA GLU A 54 5.25 7.01 19.42
C GLU A 54 3.89 6.42 19.80
N ASP A 55 3.07 6.03 18.82
CA ASP A 55 1.76 5.42 19.04
C ASP A 55 1.88 4.10 19.83
N ALA A 56 2.85 3.27 19.50
CA ALA A 56 3.14 2.04 20.24
C ALA A 56 3.76 2.30 21.64
N GLY A 57 4.38 3.43 21.86
CA GLY A 57 5.17 3.72 23.07
C GLY A 57 6.53 2.99 23.09
N ILE A 58 7.13 2.78 21.91
CA ILE A 58 8.42 2.09 21.73
C ILE A 58 9.51 3.10 21.39
N ASP A 59 10.69 2.93 21.97
CA ASP A 59 11.88 3.69 21.58
C ASP A 59 12.30 3.29 20.14
N VAL A 60 12.57 4.29 19.32
CA VAL A 60 12.95 4.09 17.90
C VAL A 60 14.21 3.23 17.77
N GLY A 61 15.14 3.32 18.75
CA GLY A 61 16.35 2.49 18.80
C GLY A 61 16.09 1.00 19.02
N GLU A 62 14.86 0.59 19.36
CA GLU A 62 14.47 -0.81 19.52
C GLU A 62 13.97 -1.45 18.22
N ILE A 63 13.73 -0.65 17.19
CA ILE A 63 13.36 -1.15 15.86
C ILE A 63 14.58 -1.89 15.30
N ASP A 64 14.39 -3.16 14.91
CA ASP A 64 15.46 -3.98 14.34
C ASP A 64 15.11 -4.56 12.96
N GLY A 65 13.96 -4.16 12.41
CA GLY A 65 13.55 -4.59 11.08
C GLY A 65 12.68 -3.61 10.33
N PHE A 66 12.81 -3.63 9.00
CA PHE A 66 11.99 -2.84 8.09
C PHE A 66 11.45 -3.70 6.96
N ALA A 67 10.18 -3.51 6.61
CA ALA A 67 9.55 -4.12 5.46
C ALA A 67 8.79 -3.08 4.63
N SER A 68 8.83 -3.23 3.32
CA SER A 68 8.12 -2.38 2.39
C SER A 68 7.61 -3.19 1.20
N TYR A 69 7.02 -2.55 0.21
CA TYR A 69 6.46 -3.26 -0.93
C TYR A 69 6.52 -2.44 -2.22
N SER A 70 6.30 -3.15 -3.32
CA SER A 70 6.38 -2.59 -4.66
C SER A 70 7.77 -2.00 -4.91
N ASN A 71 7.92 -0.97 -5.66
CA ASN A 71 9.19 -0.32 -5.96
C ASN A 71 9.48 0.83 -4.97
N ASP A 72 9.49 0.56 -3.67
CA ASP A 72 9.88 1.57 -2.67
C ASP A 72 11.32 2.05 -2.92
N ARG A 73 11.54 3.34 -2.76
CA ARG A 73 12.84 3.99 -2.98
C ARG A 73 13.59 4.31 -1.69
N ASN A 74 12.96 4.03 -0.54
CA ASN A 74 13.52 4.35 0.76
C ASN A 74 14.33 3.16 1.28
N ASP A 75 15.63 3.26 1.17
CA ASP A 75 16.57 2.22 1.60
C ASP A 75 16.50 2.02 3.12
N PRO A 76 16.23 0.78 3.59
CA PRO A 76 16.15 0.47 5.02
C PRO A 76 17.42 0.80 5.82
N SER A 77 18.60 0.66 5.24
CA SER A 77 19.86 0.98 5.92
C SER A 77 20.01 2.49 6.15
N ARG A 78 19.56 3.30 5.20
CA ARG A 78 19.53 4.76 5.36
C ARG A 78 18.49 5.20 6.38
N ILE A 79 17.31 4.53 6.41
CA ILE A 79 16.28 4.78 7.42
C ILE A 79 16.83 4.42 8.80
N ALA A 80 17.42 3.25 8.97
CA ALA A 80 18.02 2.81 10.23
C ALA A 80 19.06 3.82 10.73
N ALA A 81 19.95 4.28 9.85
CA ALA A 81 20.97 5.28 10.19
C ALA A 81 20.35 6.63 10.60
N ALA A 82 19.33 7.10 9.85
CA ALA A 82 18.67 8.38 10.15
C ALA A 82 17.86 8.36 11.46
N LEU A 83 17.32 7.20 11.83
CA LEU A 83 16.55 6.99 13.07
C LEU A 83 17.43 6.64 14.28
N GLY A 84 18.72 6.37 14.11
CA GLY A 84 19.60 5.92 15.18
C GLY A 84 19.28 4.51 15.65
N VAL A 85 18.79 3.64 14.77
CA VAL A 85 18.55 2.22 15.05
C VAL A 85 19.86 1.54 15.44
N ARG A 86 19.85 0.78 16.53
CA ARG A 86 21.08 0.16 17.10
C ARG A 86 21.57 -1.00 16.25
N GLU A 87 20.67 -1.82 15.76
CA GLU A 87 20.98 -3.02 14.98
C GLU A 87 19.88 -3.25 13.94
N LEU A 88 20.26 -3.38 12.67
CA LEU A 88 19.34 -3.76 11.61
C LEU A 88 19.48 -5.26 11.34
N ARG A 89 18.51 -6.06 11.82
CA ARG A 89 18.50 -7.53 11.71
C ARG A 89 17.68 -8.04 10.53
N PHE A 90 16.67 -7.26 10.11
CA PHE A 90 15.77 -7.66 9.05
C PHE A 90 15.46 -6.50 8.10
N ALA A 91 15.56 -6.73 6.81
CA ALA A 91 15.10 -5.81 5.78
C ALA A 91 14.50 -6.59 4.61
N ASN A 92 13.30 -6.22 4.19
CA ASN A 92 12.60 -6.90 3.09
C ASN A 92 11.75 -5.93 2.28
N MET A 93 11.63 -6.21 0.98
CA MET A 93 10.67 -5.55 0.12
C MET A 93 9.91 -6.59 -0.70
N HIS A 94 8.57 -6.61 -0.58
CA HIS A 94 7.75 -7.43 -1.44
C HIS A 94 7.66 -6.81 -2.85
N TRP A 95 8.15 -7.51 -3.84
CA TRP A 95 8.15 -7.05 -5.22
C TRP A 95 6.77 -7.18 -5.89
N GLY A 96 6.36 -6.15 -6.61
CA GLY A 96 5.09 -6.16 -7.33
C GLY A 96 3.87 -6.03 -6.43
N GLY A 97 2.74 -6.58 -6.91
CA GLY A 97 1.48 -6.64 -6.15
C GLY A 97 0.70 -5.33 -6.04
N GLY A 98 1.25 -4.21 -6.50
CA GLY A 98 0.63 -2.90 -6.36
C GLY A 98 0.21 -2.61 -4.92
N GLY A 99 -0.99 -2.11 -4.69
CA GLY A 99 -1.54 -1.86 -3.35
C GLY A 99 -1.70 -3.10 -2.47
N GLY A 100 -1.89 -4.28 -3.07
CA GLY A 100 -1.94 -5.56 -2.35
C GLY A 100 -0.60 -5.97 -1.72
N GLY A 101 0.50 -5.38 -2.17
CA GLY A 101 1.84 -5.60 -1.60
C GLY A 101 1.95 -5.17 -0.13
N ALA A 102 1.10 -4.25 0.34
CA ALA A 102 1.06 -3.85 1.75
C ALA A 102 0.78 -5.04 2.67
N CYS A 103 -0.23 -5.85 2.36
CA CYS A 103 -0.56 -7.05 3.13
C CYS A 103 0.58 -8.08 3.09
N ALA A 104 1.26 -8.22 1.95
CA ALA A 104 2.41 -9.10 1.84
C ALA A 104 3.60 -8.63 2.68
N ALA A 105 3.86 -7.32 2.73
CA ALA A 105 4.90 -6.75 3.59
C ALA A 105 4.60 -7.00 5.08
N VAL A 106 3.34 -6.85 5.51
CA VAL A 106 2.90 -7.20 6.88
C VAL A 106 3.11 -8.68 7.17
N ALA A 107 2.75 -9.56 6.23
CA ALA A 107 2.96 -11.00 6.38
C ALA A 107 4.45 -11.36 6.49
N ASN A 108 5.32 -10.71 5.69
CA ASN A 108 6.77 -10.90 5.77
C ASN A 108 7.32 -10.45 7.12
N ALA A 109 6.88 -9.29 7.63
CA ALA A 109 7.26 -8.78 8.95
C ALA A 109 6.82 -9.74 10.08
N ALA A 110 5.57 -10.17 10.04
CA ALA A 110 5.06 -11.12 11.03
C ALA A 110 5.82 -12.46 10.99
N ALA A 111 6.16 -12.97 9.80
CA ALA A 111 6.95 -14.17 9.64
C ALA A 111 8.37 -13.98 10.20
N ALA A 112 9.02 -12.85 9.94
CA ALA A 112 10.35 -12.54 10.46
C ALA A 112 10.37 -12.55 12.00
N ILE A 113 9.37 -11.95 12.63
CA ILE A 113 9.19 -11.96 14.09
C ILE A 113 8.95 -13.39 14.61
N ALA A 114 8.02 -14.12 14.00
CA ALA A 114 7.69 -15.48 14.40
C ALA A 114 8.88 -16.46 14.27
N CYS A 115 9.77 -16.22 13.30
CA CYS A 115 10.99 -17.00 13.11
C CYS A 115 12.20 -16.49 13.92
N GLY A 116 12.07 -15.40 14.67
CA GLY A 116 13.16 -14.85 15.48
C GLY A 116 14.23 -14.09 14.70
N PHE A 117 13.96 -13.69 13.46
CA PHE A 117 14.88 -12.84 12.69
C PHE A 117 14.90 -11.40 13.21
N ALA A 118 13.79 -10.93 13.75
CA ALA A 118 13.65 -9.60 14.33
C ALA A 118 12.62 -9.64 15.48
N GLU A 119 12.67 -8.62 16.34
CA GLU A 119 11.76 -8.45 17.47
C GLU A 119 10.75 -7.32 17.26
N CYS A 120 11.15 -6.29 16.50
CA CYS A 120 10.37 -5.07 16.27
C CYS A 120 10.53 -4.62 14.81
N VAL A 121 9.51 -4.89 13.99
CA VAL A 121 9.57 -4.62 12.55
C VAL A 121 8.59 -3.53 12.16
N VAL A 122 9.07 -2.51 11.45
CA VAL A 122 8.22 -1.49 10.86
C VAL A 122 7.93 -1.83 9.40
N VAL A 123 6.64 -1.91 9.08
CA VAL A 123 6.16 -1.95 7.69
C VAL A 123 5.78 -0.53 7.30
N PHE A 124 6.38 0.00 6.25
CA PHE A 124 6.16 1.38 5.85
C PHE A 124 6.04 1.56 4.34
N ARG A 125 5.46 2.68 3.94
CA ARG A 125 5.48 3.17 2.58
C ARG A 125 5.46 4.69 2.57
N GLY A 126 6.44 5.30 1.94
CA GLY A 126 6.46 6.72 1.61
C GLY A 126 6.29 6.93 0.10
N LEU A 127 5.49 7.90 -0.29
CA LEU A 127 5.29 8.29 -1.68
C LEU A 127 5.23 9.82 -1.80
N ALA A 128 6.09 10.38 -2.64
CA ALA A 128 6.04 11.77 -3.06
C ALA A 128 6.29 11.84 -4.58
N GLN A 129 5.32 11.38 -5.33
CA GLN A 129 5.46 11.15 -6.78
C GLN A 129 5.69 12.44 -7.57
N GLY A 130 5.33 13.60 -7.02
CA GLY A 130 5.68 14.89 -7.60
C GLY A 130 7.18 15.18 -7.65
N GLN A 131 7.98 14.46 -6.85
CA GLN A 131 9.44 14.52 -6.84
C GLN A 131 10.07 13.52 -7.82
N PHE A 132 9.25 12.66 -8.43
CA PHE A 132 9.67 11.59 -9.32
C PHE A 132 8.73 11.51 -10.53
N ARG A 133 8.98 10.54 -11.40
CA ARG A 133 8.08 10.29 -12.54
C ARG A 133 6.72 9.78 -12.06
N ARG A 134 5.67 10.37 -12.60
CA ARG A 134 4.29 10.04 -12.30
C ARG A 134 3.92 8.63 -12.75
N TYR A 135 3.25 7.83 -11.90
CA TYR A 135 2.78 6.48 -12.25
C TYR A 135 1.76 6.45 -13.40
N GLY A 136 0.88 7.44 -13.44
CA GLY A 136 -0.16 7.54 -14.44
C GLY A 136 0.34 7.97 -15.83
N THR A 137 1.61 8.34 -15.96
CA THR A 137 2.15 8.78 -17.25
C THR A 137 2.50 7.55 -18.09
N ALA A 138 1.77 7.38 -19.21
CA ALA A 138 2.17 6.43 -20.23
C ALA A 138 3.47 6.93 -20.88
N ALA A 139 4.54 6.14 -20.77
CA ALA A 139 5.76 6.41 -21.51
C ALA A 139 6.22 5.09 -22.13
N ALA A 140 6.42 5.12 -23.44
CA ALA A 140 7.07 4.04 -24.15
C ALA A 140 8.55 4.02 -23.74
N GLU A 141 9.03 2.90 -23.28
CA GLU A 141 10.46 2.64 -23.13
C GLU A 141 11.00 2.13 -24.45
N PRO A 142 12.24 2.48 -24.85
CA PRO A 142 12.83 2.02 -26.10
C PRO A 142 13.03 0.49 -26.10
N THR A 143 13.16 -0.10 -24.93
CA THR A 143 13.30 -1.55 -24.75
C THR A 143 12.44 -1.99 -23.58
N VAL A 144 11.69 -3.06 -23.75
CA VAL A 144 10.84 -3.64 -22.68
C VAL A 144 11.11 -5.13 -22.56
N SER A 145 11.00 -5.65 -21.34
CA SER A 145 11.17 -7.07 -21.04
C SER A 145 10.08 -7.56 -20.07
N GLY A 146 10.02 -8.85 -19.82
CA GLY A 146 9.05 -9.45 -18.92
C GLY A 146 7.61 -9.18 -19.36
N GLU A 147 6.71 -8.90 -18.41
CA GLU A 147 5.29 -8.61 -18.67
C GLU A 147 5.08 -7.44 -19.63
N ALA A 148 5.92 -6.41 -19.55
CA ALA A 148 5.80 -5.23 -20.40
C ALA A 148 5.98 -5.55 -21.89
N ALA A 149 6.79 -6.55 -22.24
CA ALA A 149 6.99 -6.96 -23.63
C ALA A 149 5.71 -7.52 -24.28
N TYR A 150 4.76 -8.01 -23.49
CA TYR A 150 3.48 -8.52 -23.98
C TYR A 150 2.38 -7.45 -24.01
N LEU A 151 2.60 -6.30 -23.42
CA LEU A 151 1.60 -5.23 -23.27
C LEU A 151 1.95 -3.99 -24.08
N SER A 152 3.19 -3.54 -24.00
CA SER A 152 3.65 -2.28 -24.61
C SER A 152 3.49 -2.23 -26.12
N PRO A 153 3.75 -3.30 -26.90
CA PRO A 153 3.53 -3.29 -28.35
C PRO A 153 2.08 -3.03 -28.77
N TYR A 154 1.12 -3.29 -27.86
CA TYR A 154 -0.30 -3.05 -28.06
C TYR A 154 -0.78 -1.73 -27.46
N GLY A 155 0.14 -0.87 -27.05
CA GLY A 155 -0.20 0.44 -26.46
C GLY A 155 -0.68 0.41 -25.02
N VAL A 156 -0.54 -0.70 -24.30
CA VAL A 156 -0.89 -0.82 -22.88
C VAL A 156 0.29 -0.34 -22.04
N LEU A 157 0.35 0.96 -21.79
CA LEU A 157 1.49 1.65 -21.19
C LEU A 157 1.24 2.14 -19.77
N SER A 158 -0.02 2.11 -19.30
CA SER A 158 -0.38 2.65 -17.99
C SER A 158 -1.12 1.62 -17.12
N PRO A 159 -1.07 1.75 -15.80
CA PRO A 159 -1.88 0.93 -14.90
C PRO A 159 -3.37 1.01 -15.20
N ALA A 160 -3.90 2.19 -15.53
CA ALA A 160 -5.31 2.37 -15.86
C ALA A 160 -5.75 1.49 -17.03
N GLN A 161 -4.91 1.37 -18.08
CA GLN A 161 -5.20 0.51 -19.23
C GLN A 161 -5.17 -0.98 -18.85
N LYS A 162 -4.21 -1.42 -18.02
CA LYS A 162 -4.17 -2.80 -17.52
C LYS A 162 -5.41 -3.16 -16.72
N TYR A 163 -5.84 -2.26 -15.85
CA TYR A 163 -7.05 -2.48 -15.04
C TYR A 163 -8.33 -2.40 -15.87
N ALA A 164 -8.39 -1.53 -16.88
CA ALA A 164 -9.52 -1.47 -17.79
C ALA A 164 -9.71 -2.81 -18.55
N MET A 165 -8.65 -3.45 -19.01
CA MET A 165 -8.74 -4.78 -19.63
C MET A 165 -9.32 -5.81 -18.66
N ARG A 166 -8.89 -5.84 -17.42
CA ARG A 166 -9.42 -6.75 -16.38
C ARG A 166 -10.89 -6.45 -16.04
N ALA A 167 -11.21 -5.15 -15.90
CA ALA A 167 -12.58 -4.72 -15.65
C ALA A 167 -13.51 -5.10 -16.80
N THR A 168 -13.08 -4.88 -18.05
CA THR A 168 -13.85 -5.29 -19.24
C THR A 168 -14.14 -6.80 -19.22
N ARG A 169 -13.14 -7.61 -18.93
CA ARG A 169 -13.29 -9.06 -18.84
C ARG A 169 -14.28 -9.47 -17.74
N PHE A 170 -14.13 -8.88 -16.55
CA PHE A 170 -15.02 -9.14 -15.42
C PHE A 170 -16.46 -8.73 -15.73
N MET A 171 -16.67 -7.54 -16.28
CA MET A 171 -17.99 -7.03 -16.64
C MET A 171 -18.66 -7.93 -17.69
N HIS A 172 -17.90 -8.41 -18.66
CA HIS A 172 -18.40 -9.35 -19.68
C HIS A 172 -18.80 -10.70 -19.07
N GLU A 173 -17.92 -11.32 -18.27
CA GLU A 173 -18.15 -12.65 -17.68
C GLU A 173 -19.28 -12.69 -16.68
N HIS A 174 -19.49 -11.57 -15.96
CA HIS A 174 -20.48 -11.48 -14.89
C HIS A 174 -21.69 -10.59 -15.21
N SER A 175 -21.81 -10.14 -16.47
CA SER A 175 -22.90 -9.23 -16.90
C SER A 175 -23.02 -7.98 -16.02
N VAL A 176 -21.90 -7.44 -15.53
CA VAL A 176 -21.85 -6.25 -14.69
C VAL A 176 -21.95 -5.00 -15.56
N ARG A 177 -22.84 -4.08 -15.17
CA ARG A 177 -23.03 -2.81 -15.89
C ARG A 177 -22.03 -1.77 -15.42
N HIS A 178 -21.77 -0.78 -16.28
CA HIS A 178 -20.81 0.30 -16.01
C HIS A 178 -21.21 1.17 -14.79
N ASP A 179 -22.48 1.26 -14.46
CA ASP A 179 -22.96 1.98 -13.28
C ASP A 179 -22.42 1.43 -11.94
N ALA A 180 -21.94 0.19 -11.92
CA ALA A 180 -21.24 -0.37 -10.76
C ALA A 180 -19.95 0.41 -10.43
N LEU A 181 -19.17 0.82 -11.44
CA LEU A 181 -17.96 1.64 -11.23
C LEU A 181 -18.33 3.01 -10.64
N ARG A 182 -19.36 3.64 -11.18
CA ARG A 182 -19.89 4.90 -10.63
C ARG A 182 -20.30 4.76 -9.17
N ALA A 183 -21.02 3.68 -8.82
CA ALA A 183 -21.45 3.45 -7.44
C ALA A 183 -20.26 3.33 -6.48
N ILE A 184 -19.17 2.64 -6.90
CA ILE A 184 -17.94 2.52 -6.11
C ILE A 184 -17.27 3.88 -5.93
N ALA A 185 -17.14 4.66 -7.01
CA ALA A 185 -16.53 5.98 -6.96
C ALA A 185 -17.34 6.92 -6.04
N MET A 186 -18.66 6.96 -6.20
CA MET A 186 -19.55 7.79 -5.37
C MET A 186 -19.49 7.39 -3.90
N ALA A 187 -19.50 6.10 -3.57
CA ALA A 187 -19.38 5.61 -2.20
C ALA A 187 -18.03 6.04 -1.58
N SER A 188 -16.93 5.93 -2.33
CA SER A 188 -15.61 6.36 -1.87
C SER A 188 -15.56 7.86 -1.55
N TYR A 189 -16.13 8.71 -2.42
CA TYR A 189 -16.22 10.14 -2.19
C TYR A 189 -17.18 10.50 -1.04
N HIS A 190 -18.28 9.77 -0.90
CA HIS A 190 -19.19 9.94 0.23
C HIS A 190 -18.49 9.69 1.57
N HIS A 191 -17.76 8.58 1.69
CA HIS A 191 -16.99 8.28 2.90
C HIS A 191 -15.86 9.27 3.16
N ALA A 192 -15.26 9.84 2.12
CA ALA A 192 -14.26 10.90 2.28
C ALA A 192 -14.81 12.16 2.99
N GLN A 193 -16.13 12.41 2.91
CA GLN A 193 -16.74 13.58 3.58
C GLN A 193 -16.81 13.43 5.10
N SER A 194 -16.73 12.20 5.62
CA SER A 194 -16.68 11.93 7.07
C SER A 194 -15.26 11.86 7.64
N ASN A 195 -14.22 11.95 6.80
CA ASN A 195 -12.82 11.89 7.21
C ASN A 195 -12.09 13.20 6.93
N PRO A 196 -11.85 14.06 7.93
CA PRO A 196 -11.14 15.34 7.76
C PRO A 196 -9.71 15.20 7.22
N ARG A 197 -9.08 14.01 7.36
CA ARG A 197 -7.74 13.73 6.83
C ARG A 197 -7.73 13.36 5.35
N ALA A 198 -8.89 13.04 4.78
CA ALA A 198 -8.99 12.66 3.38
C ALA A 198 -8.73 13.87 2.46
N ILE A 199 -7.94 13.66 1.40
CA ILE A 199 -7.68 14.69 0.39
C ILE A 199 -8.98 15.19 -0.29
N LYS A 200 -10.02 14.36 -0.29
CA LYS A 200 -11.33 14.68 -0.86
C LYS A 200 -12.37 15.14 0.15
N TYR A 201 -11.96 15.38 1.39
CA TYR A 201 -12.82 16.01 2.38
C TYR A 201 -13.29 17.39 1.88
N GLY A 202 -14.58 17.69 2.04
CA GLY A 202 -15.20 18.91 1.52
C GLY A 202 -15.38 18.96 -0.02
N GLN A 203 -15.16 17.84 -0.73
CA GLN A 203 -15.31 17.75 -2.18
C GLN A 203 -16.22 16.57 -2.55
N PRO A 204 -17.53 16.65 -2.31
CA PRO A 204 -18.46 15.57 -2.64
C PRO A 204 -18.50 15.35 -4.16
N LEU A 205 -18.83 14.12 -4.55
CA LEU A 205 -19.03 13.75 -5.95
C LEU A 205 -20.50 13.41 -6.16
N ASP A 206 -21.13 14.07 -7.13
CA ASP A 206 -22.46 13.73 -7.60
C ASP A 206 -22.45 12.94 -8.92
N GLN A 207 -23.59 12.39 -9.27
CA GLN A 207 -23.73 11.56 -10.47
C GLN A 207 -23.46 12.38 -11.75
N LEU A 208 -23.95 13.61 -11.85
CA LEU A 208 -23.76 14.45 -13.05
C LEU A 208 -22.30 14.75 -13.28
N THR A 209 -21.57 15.10 -12.23
CA THR A 209 -20.12 15.35 -12.26
C THR A 209 -19.35 14.09 -12.67
N TYR A 210 -19.74 12.91 -12.13
CA TYR A 210 -19.14 11.66 -12.54
C TYR A 210 -19.37 11.39 -14.03
N ASP A 211 -20.62 11.43 -14.49
CA ASP A 211 -21.00 11.09 -15.86
C ASP A 211 -20.43 12.07 -16.89
N ALA A 212 -20.24 13.33 -16.53
CA ALA A 212 -19.58 14.35 -17.36
C ALA A 212 -18.06 14.28 -17.36
N SER A 213 -17.46 13.46 -16.48
CA SER A 213 -16.02 13.38 -16.35
C SER A 213 -15.37 12.70 -17.57
N ARG A 214 -14.13 13.16 -17.89
CA ARG A 214 -13.39 12.62 -19.02
C ARG A 214 -13.07 11.14 -18.86
N TRP A 215 -12.98 10.45 -19.96
CA TRP A 215 -12.44 9.10 -20.01
C TRP A 215 -10.92 9.11 -19.77
N ILE A 216 -10.44 8.18 -18.97
CA ILE A 216 -9.03 7.83 -18.85
C ILE A 216 -8.73 6.64 -19.78
N VAL A 217 -9.64 5.65 -19.79
CA VAL A 217 -9.63 4.54 -20.74
C VAL A 217 -11.08 4.30 -21.19
N GLU A 218 -11.41 4.77 -22.37
CA GLU A 218 -12.75 4.60 -22.94
C GLU A 218 -12.97 3.16 -23.44
N PRO A 219 -14.13 2.53 -23.21
CA PRO A 219 -15.32 3.04 -22.53
C PRO A 219 -15.43 2.58 -21.06
N VAL A 220 -14.33 2.27 -20.40
CA VAL A 220 -14.36 1.57 -19.10
C VAL A 220 -14.07 2.50 -17.93
N ASN A 221 -12.92 3.19 -17.92
CA ASN A 221 -12.50 3.97 -16.77
C ASN A 221 -12.63 5.49 -17.01
N ARG A 222 -13.45 6.13 -16.21
CA ARG A 222 -13.54 7.58 -16.12
C ARG A 222 -12.51 8.13 -15.10
N LEU A 223 -12.40 9.44 -15.02
CA LEU A 223 -11.48 10.12 -14.11
C LEU A 223 -11.62 9.65 -12.65
N PHE A 224 -12.85 9.48 -12.19
CA PHE A 224 -13.14 9.13 -10.79
C PHE A 224 -13.02 7.63 -10.49
N ASP A 225 -12.88 6.79 -11.52
CA ASP A 225 -12.58 5.36 -11.37
C ASP A 225 -11.09 5.10 -11.15
N CYS A 226 -10.25 6.10 -11.37
CA CYS A 226 -8.81 5.99 -11.22
C CYS A 226 -8.37 6.55 -9.88
N CYS A 227 -7.37 5.88 -9.24
CA CYS A 227 -6.76 6.38 -8.03
C CYS A 227 -6.09 7.75 -8.28
N GLN A 228 -6.11 8.59 -7.26
CA GLN A 228 -5.40 9.86 -7.28
C GLN A 228 -4.04 9.72 -6.64
N GLU A 229 -3.03 10.24 -7.31
CA GLU A 229 -1.69 10.29 -6.77
C GLU A 229 -1.62 11.36 -5.68
N ASN A 230 -1.20 10.93 -4.49
CA ASN A 230 -1.01 11.80 -3.34
C ASN A 230 0.40 11.62 -2.79
N ASP A 231 0.92 12.66 -2.15
CA ASP A 231 2.17 12.58 -1.41
C ASP A 231 1.85 12.32 0.06
N GLY A 232 2.56 11.40 0.69
CA GLY A 232 2.39 11.03 2.10
C GLY A 232 3.08 9.72 2.44
N ALA A 233 3.02 9.34 3.69
CA ALA A 233 3.55 8.08 4.17
C ALA A 233 2.66 7.50 5.27
N ALA A 234 2.72 6.16 5.39
CA ALA A 234 2.10 5.41 6.46
C ALA A 234 3.06 4.32 6.94
N ALA A 235 2.96 3.96 8.22
CA ALA A 235 3.74 2.92 8.84
C ALA A 235 2.90 2.12 9.84
N LEU A 236 3.22 0.83 9.96
CA LEU A 236 2.71 -0.09 10.97
C LEU A 236 3.90 -0.64 11.73
N LEU A 237 3.83 -0.69 13.05
CA LEU A 237 4.85 -1.27 13.89
C LEU A 237 4.36 -2.60 14.44
N LEU A 238 5.12 -3.68 14.17
CA LEU A 238 4.83 -5.02 14.62
C LEU A 238 5.88 -5.46 15.64
N VAL A 239 5.42 -6.17 16.66
CA VAL A 239 6.26 -6.78 17.69
C VAL A 239 5.82 -8.21 17.98
N ARG A 240 6.56 -8.96 18.80
CA ARG A 240 6.10 -10.24 19.33
C ARG A 240 4.73 -10.08 20.02
N GLY A 241 3.84 -11.04 19.79
CA GLY A 241 2.50 -11.01 20.35
C GLY A 241 2.45 -10.94 21.88
N GLU A 242 3.40 -11.55 22.55
CA GLU A 242 3.53 -11.49 24.01
C GLU A 242 3.86 -10.07 24.47
N ARG A 243 4.84 -9.42 23.84
CA ARG A 243 5.25 -8.05 24.15
C ARG A 243 4.16 -7.03 23.88
N ALA A 244 3.36 -7.25 22.83
CA ALA A 244 2.34 -6.30 22.39
C ALA A 244 1.31 -5.97 23.48
N ARG A 245 1.08 -6.88 24.42
CA ARG A 245 0.10 -6.69 25.52
C ARG A 245 0.53 -5.63 26.53
N ASP A 246 1.82 -5.38 26.63
CA ASP A 246 2.41 -4.45 27.61
C ASP A 246 2.65 -3.05 26.99
N LEU A 247 2.25 -2.85 25.72
CA LEU A 247 2.43 -1.61 25.00
C LEU A 247 1.21 -0.68 25.13
N ARG A 248 1.40 0.55 24.63
CA ARG A 248 0.41 1.63 24.81
C ARG A 248 -0.95 1.34 24.14
N GLN A 249 -0.93 0.73 22.96
CA GLN A 249 -2.14 0.47 22.18
C GLN A 249 -2.63 -0.97 22.33
N PRO A 250 -3.95 -1.21 22.29
CA PRO A 250 -4.47 -2.57 22.19
C PRO A 250 -3.92 -3.27 20.94
N PRO A 251 -3.31 -4.46 21.09
CA PRO A 251 -2.68 -5.14 19.95
C PRO A 251 -3.72 -5.69 18.97
N VAL A 252 -3.36 -5.68 17.67
CA VAL A 252 -4.10 -6.34 16.61
C VAL A 252 -3.29 -7.55 16.13
N TYR A 253 -3.84 -8.77 16.36
CA TYR A 253 -3.19 -10.05 16.04
C TYR A 253 -3.53 -10.55 14.64
#